data_4c6b6658fabfe8b6c6294a13725c7683
#
_entry.id   4c6b6658fabfe8b6c6294a13725c7683
#
_cell.length_a   1.000
_cell.length_b   1.000
_cell.length_c   1.000
_cell.angle_alpha   90.00
_cell.angle_beta   90.00
_cell.angle_gamma   90.00
#
_symmetry.space_group_name_H-M   'P 1'
#
loop_
_entity.id
_entity.type
_entity.pdbx_description
1 polymer ?
#
loop_
_entity_poly.entity_id
_entity_poly.type
_entity_poly.pdbx_seq_one_letter_code
_entity_poly.pdbx_strand_id
1 'polypeptide(L)'
;MYYASIGILASLILLINNYDILKISSKDETIPAHKTYKIFLLSVLTYYIIDALWELPYALKLNKLNFCITTLYFIVMAISVLMWTKYVIAYLNEKNKFSTFLKITGWLLLIGQCIVLILNFFLPLSFWFDDTGFYHTSIARAVFLAIQVFIFYTVTIYMAFIARKTDKALRRRHKTIGFFSLVMASFVFVQILFPFMPFYAIGYMLGTCLLHTFVLEDEKEARRKQMENIMKVEELQEFELGTTRRLAYTDPLTGVKNKMAYIDDVGSVESRIENNELSEFAIVVFDLNDLKTINDTKGHDAGDQYIKTAAAIISEQFKHSPVYRIGGDEFVAILRDKDYKNHIEILKSFNAKMEENVKTGDVVISCGFSEFIPNQDKSLLRIFERADKRMYERKKLLKELKHQDASSIKQ
;
A
#
# COMPACT_ATOMS: atom_id res chain seq x y z
N MET A 1 4.07 46.72 -21.13
CA MET A 1 3.03 45.83 -20.54
C MET A 1 3.20 44.35 -20.84
N TYR A 2 4.00 43.94 -21.83
CA TYR A 2 4.16 42.48 -22.15
C TYR A 2 5.20 41.78 -21.28
N TYR A 3 6.15 42.49 -20.71
CA TYR A 3 7.25 41.89 -19.93
C TYR A 3 6.76 41.30 -18.57
N ALA A 4 6.04 42.15 -17.81
CA ALA A 4 5.46 41.74 -16.52
C ALA A 4 4.43 40.59 -16.66
N SER A 5 3.71 40.53 -17.77
CA SER A 5 2.72 39.49 -18.04
C SER A 5 3.34 38.09 -18.06
N ILE A 6 4.57 37.96 -18.57
CA ILE A 6 5.29 36.69 -18.61
C ILE A 6 5.70 36.24 -17.19
N GLY A 7 6.20 37.16 -16.35
CA GLY A 7 6.53 36.88 -14.96
C GLY A 7 5.32 36.44 -14.13
N ILE A 8 4.18 37.13 -14.32
CA ILE A 8 2.91 36.77 -13.66
C ILE A 8 2.41 35.41 -14.12
N LEU A 9 2.37 35.17 -15.45
CA LEU A 9 1.95 33.88 -16.00
C LEU A 9 2.84 32.73 -15.51
N ALA A 10 4.17 32.93 -15.53
CA ALA A 10 5.14 31.96 -15.04
C ALA A 10 4.98 31.67 -13.55
N SER A 11 4.67 32.70 -12.72
CA SER A 11 4.36 32.53 -11.30
C SER A 11 3.13 31.66 -11.10
N LEU A 12 2.04 31.91 -11.82
CA LEU A 12 0.79 31.14 -11.74
C LEU A 12 1.00 29.68 -12.17
N ILE A 13 1.69 29.47 -13.28
CA ILE A 13 2.01 28.11 -13.78
C ILE A 13 2.86 27.37 -12.75
N LEU A 14 3.87 28.00 -12.15
CA LEU A 14 4.71 27.38 -11.14
C LEU A 14 3.91 27.00 -9.90
N LEU A 15 3.03 27.89 -9.41
CA LEU A 15 2.18 27.65 -8.24
C LEU A 15 1.17 26.53 -8.50
N ILE A 16 0.50 26.55 -9.65
CA ILE A 16 -0.50 25.50 -10.00
C ILE A 16 0.18 24.14 -10.11
N ASN A 17 1.23 24.07 -10.90
CA ASN A 17 1.90 22.80 -11.14
C ASN A 17 2.55 22.20 -9.87
N ASN A 18 3.08 23.03 -8.98
CA ASN A 18 3.83 22.55 -7.82
C ASN A 18 3.09 22.78 -6.48
N TYR A 19 1.76 22.97 -6.53
CA TYR A 19 0.95 23.25 -5.34
C TYR A 19 1.17 22.22 -4.22
N ASP A 20 1.10 20.95 -4.54
CA ASP A 20 1.25 19.87 -3.58
C ASP A 20 2.65 19.88 -2.92
N ILE A 21 3.70 20.08 -3.70
CA ILE A 21 5.08 20.16 -3.21
C ILE A 21 5.27 21.38 -2.31
N LEU A 22 4.68 22.49 -2.67
CA LEU A 22 4.78 23.75 -1.90
C LEU A 22 3.99 23.65 -0.58
N LYS A 23 2.88 22.91 -0.52
CA LYS A 23 2.01 22.70 0.64
C LYS A 23 2.57 21.70 1.64
N ILE A 24 3.35 20.70 1.23
CA ILE A 24 3.91 19.66 2.12
C ILE A 24 4.66 20.32 3.28
N SER A 25 4.29 19.93 4.50
CA SER A 25 4.95 20.40 5.72
C SER A 25 6.34 19.76 5.86
N SER A 26 7.30 20.50 6.40
CA SER A 26 8.68 20.03 6.60
C SER A 26 8.82 18.78 7.49
N LYS A 27 7.75 18.36 8.19
CA LYS A 27 7.73 17.15 9.02
C LYS A 27 7.52 15.87 8.21
N ASP A 28 6.95 15.96 7.01
CA ASP A 28 6.62 14.81 6.15
C ASP A 28 7.68 14.56 5.05
N GLU A 29 8.76 15.34 5.04
CA GLU A 29 9.82 15.25 4.03
C GLU A 29 10.80 14.10 4.33
N THR A 30 10.47 12.91 3.87
CA THR A 30 11.35 11.72 4.01
C THR A 30 12.55 11.71 3.04
N ILE A 31 12.55 12.57 2.00
CA ILE A 31 13.58 12.59 0.94
C ILE A 31 14.31 13.94 0.93
N PRO A 32 15.64 13.99 1.21
CA PRO A 32 16.43 15.24 1.26
C PRO A 32 16.34 16.10 -0.01
N ALA A 33 16.18 15.46 -1.19
CA ALA A 33 16.05 16.14 -2.46
C ALA A 33 14.76 16.96 -2.58
N HIS A 34 13.65 16.55 -1.95
CA HIS A 34 12.38 17.28 -1.97
C HIS A 34 12.48 18.63 -1.27
N LYS A 35 13.14 18.69 -0.12
CA LYS A 35 13.36 19.94 0.62
C LYS A 35 14.15 20.96 -0.20
N THR A 36 15.23 20.53 -0.79
CA THR A 36 16.08 21.40 -1.62
C THR A 36 15.37 21.82 -2.89
N TYR A 37 14.54 20.96 -3.49
CA TYR A 37 13.69 21.29 -4.64
C TYR A 37 12.65 22.34 -4.29
N LYS A 38 11.95 22.20 -3.17
CA LYS A 38 10.99 23.22 -2.68
C LYS A 38 11.65 24.59 -2.50
N ILE A 39 12.83 24.63 -1.88
CA ILE A 39 13.58 25.90 -1.71
C ILE A 39 13.99 26.49 -3.06
N PHE A 40 14.38 25.65 -4.01
CA PHE A 40 14.66 26.08 -5.39
C PHE A 40 13.41 26.69 -6.03
N LEU A 41 12.26 26.02 -5.99
CA LEU A 41 11.00 26.56 -6.54
C LEU A 41 10.60 27.89 -5.92
N LEU A 42 10.75 28.03 -4.58
CA LEU A 42 10.49 29.30 -3.89
C LEU A 42 11.43 30.43 -4.36
N SER A 43 12.69 30.13 -4.63
CA SER A 43 13.64 31.12 -5.15
C SER A 43 13.27 31.54 -6.58
N VAL A 44 12.79 30.62 -7.43
CA VAL A 44 12.30 30.92 -8.78
C VAL A 44 11.01 31.75 -8.72
N LEU A 45 10.10 31.43 -7.82
CA LEU A 45 8.88 32.21 -7.59
C LEU A 45 9.22 33.67 -7.18
N THR A 46 10.16 33.84 -6.23
CA THR A 46 10.65 35.15 -5.83
C THR A 46 11.25 35.91 -7.01
N TYR A 47 12.02 35.22 -7.86
CA TYR A 47 12.56 35.78 -9.10
C TYR A 47 11.45 36.32 -10.01
N TYR A 48 10.40 35.55 -10.28
CA TYR A 48 9.29 35.99 -11.15
C TYR A 48 8.55 37.20 -10.57
N ILE A 49 8.35 37.26 -9.26
CA ILE A 49 7.68 38.39 -8.60
C ILE A 49 8.50 39.67 -8.84
N ILE A 50 9.82 39.60 -8.64
CA ILE A 50 10.71 40.76 -8.80
C ILE A 50 10.80 41.15 -10.28
N ASP A 51 10.88 40.17 -11.15
CA ASP A 51 10.91 40.36 -12.61
C ASP A 51 9.63 41.10 -13.10
N ALA A 52 8.46 40.68 -12.59
CA ALA A 52 7.19 41.35 -12.91
C ALA A 52 7.08 42.78 -12.36
N LEU A 53 7.69 43.05 -11.19
CA LEU A 53 7.70 44.38 -10.58
C LEU A 53 8.60 45.37 -11.31
N TRP A 54 9.49 44.93 -12.18
CA TRP A 54 10.48 45.79 -12.86
C TRP A 54 9.83 46.73 -13.89
N GLU A 55 8.78 46.29 -14.57
CA GLU A 55 8.18 47.03 -15.72
C GLU A 55 7.51 48.34 -15.30
N LEU A 56 6.79 48.36 -14.19
CA LEU A 56 6.01 49.53 -13.76
C LEU A 56 6.91 50.74 -13.39
N PRO A 57 7.92 50.63 -12.53
CA PRO A 57 8.84 51.71 -12.24
C PRO A 57 9.63 52.17 -13.47
N TYR A 58 9.93 51.24 -14.38
CA TYR A 58 10.59 51.56 -15.65
C TYR A 58 9.71 52.45 -16.54
N ALA A 59 8.43 52.08 -16.69
CA ALA A 59 7.46 52.87 -17.47
C ALA A 59 7.21 54.25 -16.86
N LEU A 60 7.24 54.36 -15.50
CA LEU A 60 7.06 55.61 -14.77
C LEU A 60 8.36 56.44 -14.65
N LYS A 61 9.47 55.99 -15.23
CA LYS A 61 10.80 56.63 -15.15
C LYS A 61 11.30 56.89 -13.72
N LEU A 62 10.95 55.97 -12.78
CA LEU A 62 11.38 56.03 -11.37
C LEU A 62 12.79 55.42 -11.22
N ASN A 63 13.83 56.13 -11.75
CA ASN A 63 15.19 55.60 -11.88
C ASN A 63 15.76 55.00 -10.59
N LYS A 64 15.60 55.69 -9.42
CA LYS A 64 16.09 55.19 -8.13
C LYS A 64 15.44 53.89 -7.70
N LEU A 65 14.11 53.79 -7.86
CA LEU A 65 13.35 52.60 -7.52
C LEU A 65 13.74 51.43 -8.46
N ASN A 66 13.86 51.74 -9.74
CA ASN A 66 14.25 50.79 -10.77
C ASN A 66 15.67 50.22 -10.54
N PHE A 67 16.59 51.10 -10.10
CA PHE A 67 17.93 50.68 -9.73
C PHE A 67 17.91 49.65 -8.57
N CYS A 68 17.11 49.91 -7.54
CA CYS A 68 16.94 49.00 -6.41
C CYS A 68 16.33 47.66 -6.85
N ILE A 69 15.25 47.68 -7.66
CA ILE A 69 14.58 46.49 -8.17
C ILE A 69 15.55 45.68 -9.07
N THR A 70 16.30 46.33 -9.94
CA THR A 70 17.28 45.67 -10.81
C THR A 70 18.42 45.03 -10.00
N THR A 71 18.87 45.68 -8.93
CA THR A 71 19.86 45.12 -8.02
C THR A 71 19.31 43.84 -7.33
N LEU A 72 18.07 43.93 -6.82
CA LEU A 72 17.40 42.78 -6.20
C LEU A 72 17.16 41.65 -7.21
N TYR A 73 16.77 41.97 -8.44
CA TYR A 73 16.61 41.01 -9.53
C TYR A 73 17.87 40.18 -9.76
N PHE A 74 19.06 40.78 -9.85
CA PHE A 74 20.31 40.06 -10.03
C PHE A 74 20.72 39.23 -8.82
N ILE A 75 20.44 39.69 -7.60
CA ILE A 75 20.70 38.94 -6.38
C ILE A 75 19.86 37.67 -6.37
N VAL A 76 18.54 37.79 -6.59
CA VAL A 76 17.62 36.66 -6.55
C VAL A 76 17.90 35.67 -7.68
N MET A 77 18.28 36.17 -8.85
CA MET A 77 18.72 35.34 -9.97
C MET A 77 19.93 34.47 -9.56
N ALA A 78 20.95 35.04 -8.92
CA ALA A 78 22.11 34.31 -8.41
C ALA A 78 21.76 33.32 -7.28
N ILE A 79 20.83 33.68 -6.39
CA ILE A 79 20.28 32.78 -5.36
C ILE A 79 19.57 31.58 -6.02
N SER A 80 18.79 31.81 -7.06
CA SER A 80 18.06 30.71 -7.74
C SER A 80 19.06 29.70 -8.37
N VAL A 81 20.15 30.16 -8.94
CA VAL A 81 21.22 29.27 -9.45
C VAL A 81 21.91 28.51 -8.31
N LEU A 82 22.20 29.16 -7.18
CA LEU A 82 22.75 28.50 -6.00
C LEU A 82 21.79 27.43 -5.48
N MET A 83 20.46 27.71 -5.41
CA MET A 83 19.48 26.72 -4.96
C MET A 83 19.36 25.56 -5.95
N TRP A 84 19.48 25.83 -7.26
CA TRP A 84 19.60 24.77 -8.27
C TRP A 84 20.80 23.86 -8.04
N THR A 85 22.01 24.43 -7.83
CA THR A 85 23.19 23.63 -7.55
C THR A 85 23.06 22.79 -6.26
N LYS A 86 22.44 23.36 -5.21
CA LYS A 86 22.11 22.60 -3.97
C LYS A 86 21.13 21.46 -4.22
N TYR A 87 20.11 21.68 -5.05
CA TYR A 87 19.17 20.63 -5.43
C TYR A 87 19.87 19.49 -6.18
N VAL A 88 20.71 19.81 -7.18
CA VAL A 88 21.47 18.81 -7.94
C VAL A 88 22.39 17.98 -7.03
N ILE A 89 23.08 18.64 -6.07
CA ILE A 89 23.93 17.94 -5.09
C ILE A 89 23.11 17.01 -4.19
N ALA A 90 21.95 17.47 -3.68
CA ALA A 90 21.08 16.67 -2.85
C ALA A 90 20.46 15.49 -3.64
N TYR A 91 20.13 15.70 -4.91
CA TYR A 91 19.63 14.66 -5.80
C TYR A 91 20.68 13.56 -6.07
N LEU A 92 21.93 13.93 -6.31
CA LEU A 92 23.01 12.97 -6.55
C LEU A 92 23.32 12.13 -5.30
N ASN A 93 23.06 12.69 -4.12
CA ASN A 93 23.34 12.08 -2.80
C ASN A 93 24.76 11.47 -2.67
N GLU A 94 25.71 11.99 -3.43
CA GLU A 94 27.09 11.55 -3.47
C GLU A 94 28.06 12.68 -3.12
N LYS A 95 29.00 12.41 -2.23
CA LYS A 95 30.13 13.30 -1.93
C LYS A 95 31.28 13.05 -2.93
N ASN A 96 31.14 13.57 -4.14
CA ASN A 96 32.15 13.44 -5.17
C ASN A 96 32.75 14.79 -5.55
N LYS A 97 33.80 14.78 -6.41
CA LYS A 97 34.49 15.99 -6.88
C LYS A 97 33.52 16.96 -7.60
N PHE A 98 32.52 16.44 -8.29
CA PHE A 98 31.57 17.24 -9.02
C PHE A 98 30.61 17.98 -8.06
N SER A 99 30.13 17.32 -7.01
CA SER A 99 29.31 17.96 -5.96
C SER A 99 30.07 19.08 -5.25
N THR A 100 31.37 18.88 -4.99
CA THR A 100 32.25 19.91 -4.40
C THR A 100 32.43 21.09 -5.36
N PHE A 101 32.66 20.81 -6.65
CA PHE A 101 32.75 21.83 -7.68
C PHE A 101 31.47 22.67 -7.78
N LEU A 102 30.28 22.07 -7.86
CA LEU A 102 29.03 22.78 -7.91
C LEU A 102 28.76 23.63 -6.65
N LYS A 103 29.12 23.11 -5.48
CA LYS A 103 29.02 23.87 -4.22
C LYS A 103 29.87 25.12 -4.24
N ILE A 104 31.12 25.01 -4.64
CA ILE A 104 32.07 26.14 -4.68
C ILE A 104 31.62 27.16 -5.74
N THR A 105 31.33 26.73 -6.95
CA THR A 105 30.96 27.64 -8.06
C THR A 105 29.63 28.36 -7.79
N GLY A 106 28.63 27.69 -7.18
CA GLY A 106 27.37 28.33 -6.78
C GLY A 106 27.56 29.43 -5.75
N TRP A 107 28.39 29.23 -4.73
CA TRP A 107 28.70 30.25 -3.74
C TRP A 107 29.59 31.39 -4.32
N LEU A 108 30.55 31.07 -5.14
CA LEU A 108 31.39 32.09 -5.80
C LEU A 108 30.56 32.98 -6.72
N LEU A 109 29.60 32.39 -7.45
CA LEU A 109 28.66 33.17 -8.28
C LEU A 109 27.88 34.18 -7.42
N LEU A 110 27.27 33.73 -6.31
CA LEU A 110 26.45 34.63 -5.46
C LEU A 110 27.31 35.70 -4.80
N ILE A 111 28.44 35.34 -4.18
CA ILE A 111 29.32 36.28 -3.49
C ILE A 111 29.90 37.29 -4.49
N GLY A 112 30.39 36.84 -5.63
CA GLY A 112 30.90 37.70 -6.69
C GLY A 112 29.87 38.65 -7.23
N GLN A 113 28.61 38.15 -7.48
CA GLN A 113 27.51 39.00 -7.91
C GLN A 113 27.18 40.09 -6.88
N CYS A 114 27.12 39.71 -5.58
CA CYS A 114 26.87 40.70 -4.51
C CYS A 114 27.99 41.77 -4.42
N ILE A 115 29.22 41.39 -4.52
CA ILE A 115 30.36 42.33 -4.51
C ILE A 115 30.27 43.32 -5.68
N VAL A 116 30.03 42.81 -6.90
CA VAL A 116 29.89 43.66 -8.09
C VAL A 116 28.66 44.59 -7.99
N LEU A 117 27.56 44.11 -7.43
CA LEU A 117 26.34 44.96 -7.23
C LEU A 117 26.57 46.03 -6.17
N ILE A 118 27.32 45.77 -5.11
CA ILE A 118 27.76 46.81 -4.13
C ILE A 118 28.62 47.86 -4.82
N LEU A 119 29.61 47.43 -5.60
CA LEU A 119 30.46 48.36 -6.35
C LEU A 119 29.66 49.14 -7.45
N ASN A 120 28.58 48.56 -7.94
CA ASN A 120 27.70 49.17 -8.96
C ASN A 120 26.97 50.45 -8.46
N PHE A 121 26.88 50.66 -7.14
CA PHE A 121 26.41 51.93 -6.57
C PHE A 121 27.36 53.08 -6.80
N PHE A 122 28.66 52.81 -7.05
CA PHE A 122 29.70 53.80 -7.22
C PHE A 122 30.21 53.86 -8.67
N LEU A 123 30.24 52.69 -9.35
CA LEU A 123 30.77 52.53 -10.70
C LEU A 123 29.79 51.70 -11.52
N PRO A 124 29.38 52.06 -12.75
CA PRO A 124 28.40 51.37 -13.56
C PRO A 124 28.97 50.04 -14.13
N LEU A 125 29.29 49.08 -13.25
CA LEU A 125 29.94 47.83 -13.64
C LEU A 125 28.99 46.80 -14.23
N SER A 126 27.76 46.74 -13.75
CA SER A 126 26.76 45.75 -14.16
C SER A 126 25.66 46.36 -15.02
N PHE A 127 25.12 47.48 -14.58
CA PHE A 127 24.05 48.21 -15.25
C PHE A 127 23.96 49.66 -14.75
N TRP A 128 23.31 50.55 -15.54
CA TRP A 128 23.03 51.92 -15.15
C TRP A 128 21.80 52.45 -15.88
N PHE A 129 21.24 53.54 -15.41
CA PHE A 129 20.14 54.25 -16.04
C PHE A 129 20.64 55.66 -16.43
N ASP A 130 20.33 56.09 -17.67
CA ASP A 130 20.65 57.44 -18.08
C ASP A 130 19.61 58.48 -17.58
N ASP A 131 19.84 59.74 -17.84
CA ASP A 131 18.96 60.84 -17.43
C ASP A 131 17.55 60.76 -18.05
N THR A 132 17.40 60.03 -19.15
CA THR A 132 16.11 59.77 -19.79
C THR A 132 15.35 58.60 -19.17
N GLY A 133 16.03 57.84 -18.26
CA GLY A 133 15.52 56.67 -17.62
C GLY A 133 15.71 55.38 -18.45
N PHE A 134 16.52 55.42 -19.51
CA PHE A 134 16.82 54.23 -20.29
C PHE A 134 17.86 53.33 -19.61
N TYR A 135 17.59 52.02 -19.62
CA TYR A 135 18.44 50.98 -19.02
C TYR A 135 19.63 50.64 -19.95
N HIS A 136 20.82 50.68 -19.41
CA HIS A 136 22.04 50.26 -20.09
C HIS A 136 22.71 49.12 -19.38
N THR A 137 23.26 48.16 -20.13
CA THR A 137 24.00 47.04 -19.62
C THR A 137 25.52 47.24 -19.68
N SER A 138 26.23 46.71 -18.71
CA SER A 138 27.70 46.71 -18.66
C SER A 138 28.29 45.29 -18.73
N ILE A 139 29.61 45.22 -18.90
CA ILE A 139 30.31 43.96 -19.12
C ILE A 139 30.11 42.93 -18.00
N ALA A 140 30.09 43.35 -16.73
CA ALA A 140 29.93 42.43 -15.61
C ALA A 140 28.62 41.63 -15.68
N ARG A 141 27.53 42.23 -16.15
CA ARG A 141 26.27 41.51 -16.41
C ARG A 141 26.49 40.31 -17.34
N ALA A 142 27.13 40.53 -18.48
CA ALA A 142 27.36 39.49 -19.47
C ALA A 142 28.29 38.39 -18.92
N VAL A 143 29.32 38.75 -18.13
CA VAL A 143 30.23 37.81 -17.48
C VAL A 143 29.49 36.89 -16.48
N PHE A 144 28.64 37.46 -15.61
CA PHE A 144 27.88 36.66 -14.64
C PHE A 144 26.87 35.77 -15.30
N LEU A 145 26.22 36.19 -16.37
CA LEU A 145 25.32 35.33 -17.16
C LEU A 145 26.10 34.22 -17.86
N ALA A 146 27.30 34.48 -18.38
CA ALA A 146 28.15 33.47 -18.99
C ALA A 146 28.63 32.43 -17.97
N ILE A 147 28.96 32.83 -16.73
CA ILE A 147 29.24 31.90 -15.64
C ILE A 147 28.03 31.00 -15.33
N GLN A 148 26.82 31.54 -15.34
CA GLN A 148 25.60 30.75 -15.15
C GLN A 148 25.38 29.74 -16.29
N VAL A 149 25.58 30.15 -17.55
CA VAL A 149 25.54 29.25 -18.71
C VAL A 149 26.54 28.11 -18.52
N PHE A 150 27.75 28.42 -18.08
CA PHE A 150 28.78 27.43 -17.82
C PHE A 150 28.36 26.42 -16.71
N ILE A 151 27.76 26.90 -15.60
CA ILE A 151 27.28 26.03 -14.53
C ILE A 151 26.18 25.10 -15.06
N PHE A 152 25.18 25.63 -15.75
CA PHE A 152 24.08 24.83 -16.30
C PHE A 152 24.58 23.81 -17.33
N TYR A 153 25.49 24.24 -18.22
CA TYR A 153 26.06 23.34 -19.23
C TYR A 153 26.89 22.21 -18.63
N THR A 154 27.68 22.49 -17.56
CA THR A 154 28.43 21.49 -16.85
C THR A 154 27.54 20.43 -16.18
N VAL A 155 26.39 20.87 -15.60
CA VAL A 155 25.38 19.95 -15.07
C VAL A 155 24.79 19.09 -16.18
N THR A 156 24.50 19.67 -17.34
CA THR A 156 23.96 18.93 -18.51
C THR A 156 24.90 17.80 -18.93
N ILE A 157 26.19 18.12 -19.11
CA ILE A 157 27.21 17.12 -19.53
C ILE A 157 27.35 16.02 -18.48
N TYR A 158 27.46 16.39 -17.21
CA TYR A 158 27.62 15.43 -16.13
C TYR A 158 26.42 14.48 -16.01
N MET A 159 25.19 15.01 -16.09
CA MET A 159 23.97 14.21 -16.08
C MET A 159 23.87 13.29 -17.28
N ALA A 160 24.25 13.75 -18.48
CA ALA A 160 24.30 12.93 -19.68
C ALA A 160 25.33 11.78 -19.56
N PHE A 161 26.47 12.03 -18.91
CA PHE A 161 27.49 11.02 -18.67
C PHE A 161 27.01 9.94 -17.69
N ILE A 162 26.44 10.34 -16.54
CA ILE A 162 25.91 9.38 -15.55
C ILE A 162 24.73 8.58 -16.13
N ALA A 163 23.86 9.23 -16.89
CA ALA A 163 22.70 8.57 -17.50
C ALA A 163 23.07 7.38 -18.40
N ARG A 164 24.29 7.37 -18.96
CA ARG A 164 24.78 6.23 -19.78
C ARG A 164 25.12 5.00 -18.95
N LYS A 165 25.44 5.19 -17.67
CA LYS A 165 25.96 4.13 -16.77
C LYS A 165 24.90 3.59 -15.81
N THR A 166 23.68 4.13 -15.84
CA THR A 166 22.63 3.86 -14.87
C THR A 166 21.47 3.08 -15.48
N ASP A 167 20.66 2.41 -14.62
CA ASP A 167 19.45 1.66 -14.97
C ASP A 167 18.38 2.54 -15.62
N LYS A 168 17.45 1.92 -16.34
CA LYS A 168 16.46 2.57 -17.18
C LYS A 168 15.63 3.64 -16.47
N ALA A 169 15.22 3.38 -15.20
CA ALA A 169 14.44 4.31 -14.39
C ALA A 169 15.27 5.54 -13.97
N LEU A 170 16.45 5.31 -13.39
CA LEU A 170 17.35 6.38 -12.96
C LEU A 170 17.92 7.18 -14.14
N ARG A 171 18.11 6.53 -15.29
CA ARG A 171 18.55 7.17 -16.54
C ARG A 171 17.58 8.27 -16.98
N ARG A 172 16.27 8.01 -16.88
CA ARG A 172 15.25 9.01 -17.22
C ARG A 172 15.36 10.23 -16.30
N ARG A 173 15.56 10.01 -15.01
CA ARG A 173 15.76 11.06 -13.99
C ARG A 173 16.97 11.95 -14.30
N HIS A 174 18.12 11.34 -14.55
CA HIS A 174 19.32 12.10 -14.91
C HIS A 174 19.14 12.92 -16.19
N LYS A 175 18.47 12.34 -17.20
CA LYS A 175 18.18 13.04 -18.44
C LYS A 175 17.31 14.27 -18.24
N THR A 176 16.28 14.19 -17.36
CA THR A 176 15.38 15.34 -17.10
C THR A 176 16.10 16.50 -16.42
N ILE A 177 16.94 16.22 -15.40
CA ILE A 177 17.75 17.24 -14.74
C ILE A 177 18.77 17.85 -15.71
N GLY A 178 19.39 17.02 -16.55
CA GLY A 178 20.28 17.48 -17.61
C GLY A 178 19.55 18.34 -18.65
N PHE A 179 18.35 17.95 -19.03
CA PHE A 179 17.54 18.69 -20.00
C PHE A 179 17.04 20.03 -19.45
N PHE A 180 16.62 20.09 -18.19
CA PHE A 180 16.33 21.37 -17.51
C PHE A 180 17.55 22.30 -17.59
N SER A 181 18.74 21.80 -17.23
CA SER A 181 19.96 22.59 -17.26
C SER A 181 20.33 23.04 -18.67
N LEU A 182 20.08 22.20 -19.69
CA LEU A 182 20.31 22.57 -21.09
C LEU A 182 19.36 23.71 -21.53
N VAL A 183 18.07 23.59 -21.18
CA VAL A 183 17.07 24.65 -21.46
C VAL A 183 17.53 25.96 -20.81
N MET A 184 17.89 25.93 -19.53
CA MET A 184 18.37 27.13 -18.83
C MET A 184 19.62 27.70 -19.47
N ALA A 185 20.64 26.87 -19.81
CA ALA A 185 21.86 27.33 -20.48
C ALA A 185 21.53 28.06 -21.80
N SER A 186 20.60 27.51 -22.61
CA SER A 186 20.19 28.09 -23.89
C SER A 186 19.48 29.43 -23.71
N PHE A 187 18.51 29.52 -22.82
CA PHE A 187 17.76 30.74 -22.59
C PHE A 187 18.59 31.82 -21.91
N VAL A 188 19.47 31.49 -20.99
CA VAL A 188 20.41 32.45 -20.37
C VAL A 188 21.43 32.93 -21.39
N PHE A 189 21.89 32.07 -22.30
CA PHE A 189 22.76 32.53 -23.42
C PHE A 189 22.04 33.56 -24.32
N VAL A 190 20.80 33.26 -24.69
CA VAL A 190 20.01 34.23 -25.51
C VAL A 190 19.73 35.53 -24.73
N GLN A 191 19.56 35.46 -23.39
CA GLN A 191 19.39 36.66 -22.53
C GLN A 191 20.62 37.58 -22.53
N ILE A 192 21.82 37.04 -22.78
CA ILE A 192 23.03 37.87 -22.93
C ILE A 192 22.90 38.76 -24.14
N LEU A 193 22.38 38.21 -25.26
CA LEU A 193 22.24 38.91 -26.55
C LEU A 193 21.08 39.87 -26.57
N PHE A 194 19.99 39.58 -25.87
CA PHE A 194 18.74 40.36 -25.86
C PHE A 194 18.35 40.77 -24.44
N PRO A 195 18.94 41.85 -23.89
CA PRO A 195 18.76 42.26 -22.49
C PRO A 195 17.33 42.56 -22.07
N PHE A 196 16.50 43.06 -23.00
CA PHE A 196 15.14 43.52 -22.76
C PHE A 196 14.07 42.43 -22.95
N MET A 197 14.47 41.23 -23.32
CA MET A 197 13.54 40.11 -23.47
C MET A 197 13.56 39.21 -22.26
N PRO A 198 12.41 38.66 -21.81
CA PRO A 198 12.33 37.87 -20.58
C PRO A 198 12.73 36.39 -20.78
N PHE A 199 13.82 36.17 -21.54
CA PHE A 199 14.24 34.80 -21.85
C PHE A 199 14.62 33.99 -20.63
N TYR A 200 15.15 34.63 -19.60
CA TYR A 200 15.48 33.96 -18.34
C TYR A 200 14.23 33.42 -17.63
N ALA A 201 13.16 34.21 -17.56
CA ALA A 201 11.87 33.83 -17.02
C ALA A 201 11.23 32.66 -17.81
N ILE A 202 11.27 32.75 -19.15
CA ILE A 202 10.77 31.70 -20.05
C ILE A 202 11.57 30.39 -19.84
N GLY A 203 12.88 30.47 -19.70
CA GLY A 203 13.74 29.33 -19.44
C GLY A 203 13.36 28.61 -18.14
N TYR A 204 13.18 29.35 -17.04
CA TYR A 204 12.70 28.77 -15.78
C TYR A 204 11.29 28.19 -15.90
N MET A 205 10.37 28.87 -16.58
CA MET A 205 9.00 28.38 -16.77
C MET A 205 8.99 27.03 -17.49
N LEU A 206 9.64 26.93 -18.63
CA LEU A 206 9.74 25.68 -19.38
C LEU A 206 10.48 24.60 -18.61
N GLY A 207 11.59 24.95 -17.97
CA GLY A 207 12.41 24.03 -17.19
C GLY A 207 11.66 23.49 -15.97
N THR A 208 10.96 24.33 -15.20
CA THR A 208 10.20 23.89 -14.03
C THR A 208 8.99 23.04 -14.40
N CYS A 209 8.32 23.30 -15.54
CA CYS A 209 7.27 22.42 -16.08
C CYS A 209 7.81 21.02 -16.38
N LEU A 210 8.99 20.93 -17.01
CA LEU A 210 9.64 19.65 -17.28
C LEU A 210 10.00 18.88 -15.99
N LEU A 211 10.56 19.60 -15.00
CA LEU A 211 10.88 18.99 -13.71
C LEU A 211 9.63 18.51 -12.96
N HIS A 212 8.56 19.30 -12.99
CA HIS A 212 7.29 18.94 -12.37
C HIS A 212 6.72 17.63 -12.91
N THR A 213 6.63 17.48 -14.23
CA THR A 213 6.14 16.25 -14.87
C THR A 213 6.90 15.03 -14.38
N PHE A 214 8.18 15.20 -14.14
CA PHE A 214 9.08 14.14 -13.70
C PHE A 214 8.91 13.81 -12.21
N VAL A 215 8.83 14.82 -11.33
CA VAL A 215 8.61 14.60 -9.88
C VAL A 215 7.29 13.88 -9.63
N LEU A 216 6.23 14.23 -10.37
CA LEU A 216 4.94 13.53 -10.30
C LEU A 216 5.02 12.05 -10.71
N GLU A 217 5.78 11.73 -11.76
CA GLU A 217 5.98 10.33 -12.18
C GLU A 217 6.70 9.51 -11.10
N ASP A 218 7.70 10.12 -10.45
CA ASP A 218 8.44 9.48 -9.35
C ASP A 218 7.56 9.18 -8.14
N GLU A 219 6.74 10.15 -7.73
CA GLU A 219 5.80 9.95 -6.63
C GLU A 219 4.77 8.88 -6.94
N LYS A 220 4.23 8.88 -8.16
CA LYS A 220 3.28 7.84 -8.62
C LYS A 220 3.92 6.46 -8.59
N GLU A 221 5.16 6.34 -9.05
CA GLU A 221 5.87 5.05 -9.04
C GLU A 221 6.20 4.59 -7.60
N ALA A 222 6.60 5.51 -6.72
CA ALA A 222 6.86 5.21 -5.31
C ALA A 222 5.58 4.75 -4.60
N ARG A 223 4.45 5.47 -4.79
CA ARG A 223 3.14 5.10 -4.26
C ARG A 223 2.67 3.73 -4.78
N ARG A 224 2.87 3.47 -6.08
CA ARG A 224 2.51 2.17 -6.67
C ARG A 224 3.29 1.03 -6.03
N LYS A 225 4.62 1.16 -5.87
CA LYS A 225 5.44 0.15 -5.21
C LYS A 225 5.06 -0.05 -3.74
N GLN A 226 4.72 1.02 -3.03
CA GLN A 226 4.24 0.93 -1.67
C GLN A 226 2.91 0.17 -1.59
N MET A 227 1.97 0.48 -2.48
CA MET A 227 0.68 -0.21 -2.57
C MET A 227 0.86 -1.70 -2.90
N GLU A 228 1.72 -2.04 -3.88
CA GLU A 228 2.04 -3.44 -4.22
C GLU A 228 2.62 -4.21 -3.03
N ASN A 229 3.45 -3.57 -2.22
CA ASN A 229 4.00 -4.20 -1.01
C ASN A 229 2.94 -4.41 0.07
N ILE A 230 2.05 -3.43 0.29
CA ILE A 230 0.93 -3.56 1.24
C ILE A 230 0.02 -4.72 0.83
N MET A 231 -0.38 -4.78 -0.44
CA MET A 231 -1.23 -5.87 -0.96
C MET A 231 -0.59 -7.26 -0.76
N LYS A 232 0.73 -7.39 -0.98
CA LYS A 232 1.43 -8.66 -0.72
C LYS A 232 1.43 -9.05 0.75
N VAL A 233 1.59 -8.08 1.65
CA VAL A 233 1.57 -8.35 3.10
C VAL A 233 0.16 -8.77 3.54
N GLU A 234 -0.88 -8.10 3.04
CA GLU A 234 -2.27 -8.45 3.31
C GLU A 234 -2.61 -9.88 2.81
N GLU A 235 -2.20 -10.23 1.59
CA GLU A 235 -2.41 -11.57 1.02
C GLU A 235 -1.73 -12.67 1.87
N LEU A 236 -0.50 -12.42 2.33
CA LEU A 236 0.21 -13.33 3.22
C LEU A 236 -0.50 -13.48 4.58
N GLN A 237 -0.97 -12.39 5.16
CA GLN A 237 -1.69 -12.41 6.42
C GLN A 237 -3.03 -13.15 6.31
N GLU A 238 -3.78 -12.96 5.23
CA GLU A 238 -5.01 -13.72 4.97
C GLU A 238 -4.73 -15.23 4.83
N PHE A 239 -3.67 -15.60 4.11
CA PHE A 239 -3.27 -16.99 3.95
C PHE A 239 -2.86 -17.63 5.30
N GLU A 240 -2.05 -16.94 6.10
CA GLU A 240 -1.64 -17.39 7.44
C GLU A 240 -2.84 -17.52 8.39
N LEU A 241 -3.74 -16.54 8.38
CA LEU A 241 -4.97 -16.54 9.18
C LEU A 241 -5.87 -17.72 8.79
N GLY A 242 -6.08 -17.92 7.50
CA GLY A 242 -6.86 -19.05 6.96
C GLY A 242 -6.26 -20.40 7.36
N THR A 243 -4.95 -20.54 7.27
CA THR A 243 -4.23 -21.77 7.67
C THR A 243 -4.32 -22.01 9.18
N THR A 244 -4.07 -20.98 9.97
CA THR A 244 -4.15 -21.04 11.44
C THR A 244 -5.57 -21.38 11.90
N ARG A 245 -6.60 -20.79 11.29
CA ARG A 245 -7.99 -21.10 11.58
C ARG A 245 -8.33 -22.55 11.23
N ARG A 246 -7.87 -23.05 10.08
CA ARG A 246 -8.06 -24.45 9.70
C ARG A 246 -7.41 -25.40 10.70
N LEU A 247 -6.18 -25.14 11.12
CA LEU A 247 -5.48 -25.96 12.11
C LEU A 247 -6.18 -25.90 13.49
N ALA A 248 -6.69 -24.76 13.90
CA ALA A 248 -7.36 -24.56 15.17
C ALA A 248 -8.75 -25.22 15.25
N TYR A 249 -9.47 -25.32 14.10
CA TYR A 249 -10.88 -25.74 14.08
C TYR A 249 -11.17 -27.05 13.33
N THR A 250 -10.15 -27.73 12.81
CA THR A 250 -10.29 -28.99 12.06
C THR A 250 -9.63 -30.14 12.83
N ASP A 251 -10.26 -31.31 12.88
CA ASP A 251 -9.65 -32.52 13.41
C ASP A 251 -8.61 -33.07 12.42
N PRO A 252 -7.35 -33.24 12.83
CA PRO A 252 -6.27 -33.60 11.90
C PRO A 252 -6.40 -35.02 11.35
N LEU A 253 -7.10 -35.93 12.04
CA LEU A 253 -7.28 -37.32 11.62
C LEU A 253 -8.38 -37.46 10.56
N THR A 254 -9.50 -36.78 10.75
CA THR A 254 -10.74 -37.01 9.99
C THR A 254 -11.07 -35.87 9.02
N GLY A 255 -10.51 -34.69 9.22
CA GLY A 255 -10.80 -33.51 8.42
C GLY A 255 -12.15 -32.83 8.73
N VAL A 256 -12.98 -33.37 9.61
CA VAL A 256 -14.19 -32.71 10.11
C VAL A 256 -13.83 -31.62 11.12
N LYS A 257 -14.81 -30.84 11.56
CA LYS A 257 -14.57 -29.85 12.62
C LYS A 257 -14.17 -30.54 13.93
N ASN A 258 -13.28 -29.90 14.69
CA ASN A 258 -12.82 -30.42 15.98
C ASN A 258 -13.68 -29.94 17.16
N LYS A 259 -13.35 -30.36 18.37
CA LYS A 259 -14.01 -29.98 19.61
C LYS A 259 -14.01 -28.45 19.86
N MET A 260 -12.95 -27.73 19.47
CA MET A 260 -12.89 -26.29 19.65
C MET A 260 -13.96 -25.59 18.75
N ALA A 261 -14.06 -26.03 17.49
CA ALA A 261 -15.10 -25.56 16.59
C ALA A 261 -16.52 -25.85 17.10
N TYR A 262 -16.71 -27.00 17.76
CA TYR A 262 -17.97 -27.34 18.41
C TYR A 262 -18.31 -26.37 19.55
N ILE A 263 -17.38 -26.09 20.43
CA ILE A 263 -17.57 -25.16 21.56
C ILE A 263 -17.96 -23.76 21.07
N ASP A 264 -17.27 -23.25 20.06
CA ASP A 264 -17.56 -21.93 19.49
C ASP A 264 -18.94 -21.87 18.81
N ASP A 265 -19.29 -22.92 18.04
CA ASP A 265 -20.60 -23.00 17.39
C ASP A 265 -21.73 -23.18 18.43
N VAL A 266 -21.49 -23.91 19.55
CA VAL A 266 -22.41 -24.00 20.69
C VAL A 266 -22.70 -22.63 21.28
N GLY A 267 -21.67 -21.84 21.58
CA GLY A 267 -21.83 -20.49 22.13
C GLY A 267 -22.65 -19.59 21.19
N SER A 268 -22.43 -19.70 19.88
CA SER A 268 -23.22 -18.98 18.88
C SER A 268 -24.68 -19.42 18.84
N VAL A 269 -24.94 -20.74 18.95
CA VAL A 269 -26.32 -21.28 18.97
C VAL A 269 -27.05 -20.87 20.25
N GLU A 270 -26.39 -20.95 21.41
CA GLU A 270 -26.99 -20.54 22.69
C GLU A 270 -27.37 -19.06 22.70
N SER A 271 -26.48 -18.17 22.24
CA SER A 271 -26.82 -16.75 22.10
C SER A 271 -28.05 -16.50 21.21
N ARG A 272 -28.22 -17.28 20.13
CA ARG A 272 -29.38 -17.18 19.22
C ARG A 272 -30.65 -17.77 19.83
N ILE A 273 -30.51 -18.77 20.70
CA ILE A 273 -31.67 -19.30 21.48
C ILE A 273 -32.13 -18.24 22.47
N GLU A 274 -31.22 -17.63 23.22
CA GLU A 274 -31.56 -16.56 24.18
C GLU A 274 -32.23 -15.36 23.52
N ASN A 275 -31.84 -14.99 22.31
CA ASN A 275 -32.41 -13.88 21.54
C ASN A 275 -33.69 -14.26 20.78
N ASN A 276 -34.18 -15.50 20.88
CA ASN A 276 -35.31 -16.04 20.11
C ASN A 276 -35.12 -15.94 18.57
N GLU A 277 -33.88 -15.99 18.10
CA GLU A 277 -33.56 -15.91 16.67
C GLU A 277 -33.51 -17.28 15.98
N LEU A 278 -33.50 -18.37 16.75
CA LEU A 278 -33.36 -19.73 16.26
C LEU A 278 -34.61 -20.54 16.62
N SER A 279 -35.31 -21.07 15.61
CA SER A 279 -36.53 -21.84 15.81
C SER A 279 -36.44 -23.28 15.33
N GLU A 280 -35.56 -23.57 14.38
CA GLU A 280 -35.51 -24.87 13.68
C GLU A 280 -34.08 -25.39 13.59
N PHE A 281 -33.72 -26.29 14.50
CA PHE A 281 -32.46 -27.06 14.45
C PHE A 281 -32.59 -28.32 15.30
N ALA A 282 -31.62 -29.24 15.08
CA ALA A 282 -31.54 -30.46 15.88
C ALA A 282 -30.07 -30.85 16.11
N ILE A 283 -29.84 -31.72 17.07
CA ILE A 283 -28.52 -32.32 17.35
C ILE A 283 -28.59 -33.81 17.08
N VAL A 284 -27.57 -34.33 16.44
CA VAL A 284 -27.34 -35.76 16.34
C VAL A 284 -25.99 -36.05 17.03
N VAL A 285 -26.00 -36.94 18.00
CA VAL A 285 -24.80 -37.48 18.68
C VAL A 285 -24.51 -38.84 18.09
N PHE A 286 -23.23 -39.10 17.81
CA PHE A 286 -22.75 -40.36 17.25
C PHE A 286 -21.64 -40.94 18.10
N ASP A 287 -21.62 -42.29 18.21
CA ASP A 287 -20.57 -43.02 18.89
C ASP A 287 -20.19 -44.27 18.07
N LEU A 288 -18.89 -44.48 17.88
CA LEU A 288 -18.37 -45.59 17.10
C LEU A 288 -18.38 -46.87 17.93
N ASN A 289 -19.08 -47.90 17.42
CA ASN A 289 -19.15 -49.16 18.10
C ASN A 289 -17.85 -49.94 17.92
N ASP A 290 -17.43 -50.66 18.99
CA ASP A 290 -16.33 -51.63 18.99
C ASP A 290 -14.92 -51.04 18.62
N LEU A 291 -14.72 -49.72 18.61
CA LEU A 291 -13.42 -49.11 18.30
C LEU A 291 -12.31 -49.64 19.22
N LYS A 292 -12.56 -49.79 20.52
CA LYS A 292 -11.60 -50.38 21.46
C LYS A 292 -11.19 -51.78 21.05
N THR A 293 -12.15 -52.64 20.68
CA THR A 293 -11.86 -54.01 20.23
C THR A 293 -11.01 -54.02 18.96
N ILE A 294 -11.29 -53.11 18.03
CA ILE A 294 -10.49 -52.96 16.80
C ILE A 294 -9.07 -52.56 17.13
N ASN A 295 -8.89 -51.55 18.00
CA ASN A 295 -7.55 -51.14 18.46
C ASN A 295 -6.79 -52.26 19.13
N ASP A 296 -7.45 -52.99 20.02
CA ASP A 296 -6.81 -54.08 20.78
C ASP A 296 -6.45 -55.31 19.93
N THR A 297 -7.23 -55.57 18.84
CA THR A 297 -7.04 -56.76 17.99
C THR A 297 -6.25 -56.49 16.71
N LYS A 298 -6.38 -55.29 16.12
CA LYS A 298 -5.82 -54.94 14.81
C LYS A 298 -4.84 -53.76 14.85
N GLY A 299 -4.65 -53.16 16.04
CA GLY A 299 -3.74 -52.03 16.25
C GLY A 299 -4.38 -50.66 15.98
N HIS A 300 -3.68 -49.62 16.43
CA HIS A 300 -4.17 -48.22 16.35
C HIS A 300 -4.36 -47.70 14.91
N ASP A 301 -3.52 -48.13 13.96
CA ASP A 301 -3.68 -47.75 12.55
C ASP A 301 -5.03 -48.21 11.98
N ALA A 302 -5.48 -49.41 12.36
CA ALA A 302 -6.79 -49.93 11.96
C ALA A 302 -7.93 -49.15 12.62
N GLY A 303 -7.76 -48.73 13.87
CA GLY A 303 -8.69 -47.86 14.58
C GLY A 303 -8.78 -46.46 13.93
N ASP A 304 -7.65 -45.90 13.56
CA ASP A 304 -7.61 -44.60 12.85
C ASP A 304 -8.33 -44.66 11.51
N GLN A 305 -8.15 -45.75 10.75
CA GLN A 305 -8.87 -45.96 9.49
C GLN A 305 -10.38 -46.15 9.73
N TYR A 306 -10.77 -46.83 10.83
CA TYR A 306 -12.17 -46.98 11.23
C TYR A 306 -12.81 -45.63 11.54
N ILE A 307 -12.10 -44.78 12.28
CA ILE A 307 -12.55 -43.41 12.62
C ILE A 307 -12.69 -42.55 11.33
N LYS A 308 -11.71 -42.60 10.42
CA LYS A 308 -11.77 -41.90 9.14
C LYS A 308 -12.99 -42.29 8.30
N THR A 309 -13.24 -43.61 8.23
CA THR A 309 -14.39 -44.16 7.49
C THR A 309 -15.70 -43.73 8.14
N ALA A 310 -15.81 -43.74 9.46
CA ALA A 310 -16.98 -43.26 10.19
C ALA A 310 -17.24 -41.78 9.94
N ALA A 311 -16.22 -40.95 10.01
CA ALA A 311 -16.32 -39.53 9.75
C ALA A 311 -16.81 -39.26 8.31
N ALA A 312 -16.31 -40.01 7.32
CA ALA A 312 -16.76 -39.93 5.94
C ALA A 312 -18.25 -40.30 5.78
N ILE A 313 -18.69 -41.40 6.42
CA ILE A 313 -20.09 -41.85 6.39
C ILE A 313 -21.01 -40.78 6.99
N ILE A 314 -20.63 -40.22 8.16
CA ILE A 314 -21.43 -39.17 8.82
C ILE A 314 -21.50 -37.90 7.93
N SER A 315 -20.35 -37.45 7.43
CA SER A 315 -20.26 -36.24 6.61
C SER A 315 -21.01 -36.37 5.27
N GLU A 316 -21.01 -37.57 4.69
CA GLU A 316 -21.75 -37.83 3.44
C GLU A 316 -23.27 -37.81 3.67
N GLN A 317 -23.72 -38.31 4.81
CA GLN A 317 -25.14 -38.37 5.16
C GLN A 317 -25.70 -36.98 5.55
N PHE A 318 -24.90 -36.18 6.25
CA PHE A 318 -25.27 -34.83 6.75
C PHE A 318 -24.51 -33.72 6.01
N LYS A 319 -24.61 -33.70 4.67
CA LYS A 319 -23.81 -32.81 3.79
C LYS A 319 -24.02 -31.31 4.01
N HIS A 320 -25.16 -30.91 4.51
CA HIS A 320 -25.53 -29.51 4.68
C HIS A 320 -25.43 -29.06 6.14
N SER A 321 -24.88 -29.90 7.01
CA SER A 321 -24.76 -29.62 8.44
C SER A 321 -23.30 -29.80 8.90
N PRO A 322 -22.83 -28.95 9.81
CA PRO A 322 -21.49 -29.11 10.36
C PRO A 322 -21.40 -30.38 11.22
N VAL A 323 -20.37 -31.18 10.96
CA VAL A 323 -20.01 -32.38 11.72
C VAL A 323 -18.76 -32.09 12.53
N TYR A 324 -18.78 -32.47 13.81
CA TYR A 324 -17.70 -32.24 14.77
C TYR A 324 -17.25 -33.56 15.37
N ARG A 325 -15.94 -33.74 15.55
CA ARG A 325 -15.37 -34.79 16.41
C ARG A 325 -15.06 -34.18 17.77
N ILE A 326 -15.79 -34.62 18.81
CA ILE A 326 -15.71 -34.03 20.16
C ILE A 326 -14.90 -34.91 21.13
N GLY A 327 -14.74 -36.17 20.80
CA GLY A 327 -13.97 -37.19 21.56
C GLY A 327 -13.27 -38.18 20.66
N GLY A 328 -12.71 -39.24 21.20
CA GLY A 328 -12.00 -40.28 20.44
C GLY A 328 -12.89 -40.97 19.40
N ASP A 329 -14.04 -41.45 19.83
CA ASP A 329 -15.09 -42.17 19.09
C ASP A 329 -16.41 -41.39 18.98
N GLU A 330 -16.46 -40.17 19.52
CA GLU A 330 -17.67 -39.37 19.60
C GLU A 330 -17.71 -38.26 18.56
N PHE A 331 -18.82 -38.19 17.82
CA PHE A 331 -19.12 -37.14 16.84
C PHE A 331 -20.46 -36.48 17.13
N VAL A 332 -20.60 -35.23 16.70
CA VAL A 332 -21.86 -34.48 16.79
C VAL A 332 -22.12 -33.81 15.46
N ALA A 333 -23.39 -33.74 15.05
CA ALA A 333 -23.83 -32.88 13.97
C ALA A 333 -24.92 -31.94 14.48
N ILE A 334 -24.85 -30.66 14.09
CA ILE A 334 -25.89 -29.66 14.37
C ILE A 334 -26.65 -29.46 13.07
N LEU A 335 -27.84 -30.07 13.00
CA LEU A 335 -28.67 -30.07 11.80
C LEU A 335 -29.35 -28.72 11.61
N ARG A 336 -29.20 -28.18 10.42
CA ARG A 336 -29.81 -26.91 9.98
C ARG A 336 -30.35 -27.07 8.56
N ASP A 337 -31.18 -26.12 8.15
CA ASP A 337 -31.64 -25.97 6.77
C ASP A 337 -32.20 -27.29 6.14
N LYS A 338 -31.54 -27.76 5.09
CA LYS A 338 -31.99 -28.95 4.33
C LYS A 338 -31.92 -30.23 5.14
N ASP A 339 -30.84 -30.43 5.91
CA ASP A 339 -30.69 -31.66 6.69
C ASP A 339 -31.67 -31.70 7.86
N TYR A 340 -32.02 -30.55 8.47
CA TYR A 340 -33.06 -30.44 9.46
C TYR A 340 -34.41 -30.79 8.85
N LYS A 341 -34.79 -30.23 7.70
CA LYS A 341 -36.07 -30.51 7.05
C LYS A 341 -36.25 -31.95 6.63
N ASN A 342 -35.16 -32.63 6.23
CA ASN A 342 -35.17 -34.01 5.75
C ASN A 342 -34.68 -35.02 6.80
N HIS A 343 -34.57 -34.63 8.09
CA HIS A 343 -33.93 -35.44 9.13
C HIS A 343 -34.55 -36.83 9.29
N ILE A 344 -35.89 -36.99 9.11
CA ILE A 344 -36.55 -38.28 9.24
C ILE A 344 -36.05 -39.29 8.21
N GLU A 345 -35.92 -38.89 6.96
CA GLU A 345 -35.45 -39.76 5.86
C GLU A 345 -33.93 -40.04 6.02
N ILE A 346 -33.17 -39.03 6.38
CA ILE A 346 -31.72 -39.14 6.61
C ILE A 346 -31.45 -40.13 7.73
N LEU A 347 -32.09 -40.01 8.88
CA LEU A 347 -31.90 -40.90 10.02
C LEU A 347 -32.39 -42.32 9.73
N LYS A 348 -33.49 -42.48 9.01
CA LYS A 348 -33.97 -43.81 8.59
C LYS A 348 -32.98 -44.50 7.69
N SER A 349 -32.47 -43.83 6.68
CA SER A 349 -31.46 -44.37 5.77
C SER A 349 -30.14 -44.69 6.52
N PHE A 350 -29.68 -43.79 7.40
CA PHE A 350 -28.52 -44.01 8.23
C PHE A 350 -28.63 -45.22 9.12
N ASN A 351 -29.75 -45.37 9.83
CA ASN A 351 -29.98 -46.48 10.73
C ASN A 351 -30.11 -47.82 9.98
N ALA A 352 -30.74 -47.86 8.81
CA ALA A 352 -30.80 -49.06 7.97
C ALA A 352 -29.38 -49.48 7.50
N LYS A 353 -28.56 -48.54 7.08
CA LYS A 353 -27.15 -48.80 6.71
C LYS A 353 -26.35 -49.34 7.90
N MET A 354 -26.56 -48.84 9.11
CA MET A 354 -25.86 -49.36 10.30
C MET A 354 -26.28 -50.79 10.66
N GLU A 355 -27.53 -51.15 10.50
CA GLU A 355 -28.03 -52.53 10.68
C GLU A 355 -27.43 -53.50 9.63
N GLU A 356 -27.28 -53.05 8.41
CA GLU A 356 -26.55 -53.79 7.35
C GLU A 356 -25.08 -53.97 7.70
N ASN A 357 -24.41 -52.91 8.14
CA ASN A 357 -23.00 -52.94 8.53
C ASN A 357 -22.72 -53.89 9.71
N VAL A 358 -23.70 -54.07 10.62
CA VAL A 358 -23.58 -55.10 11.70
C VAL A 358 -23.45 -56.50 11.10
N LYS A 359 -24.18 -56.83 10.02
CA LYS A 359 -24.16 -58.14 9.36
C LYS A 359 -22.92 -58.33 8.49
N THR A 360 -22.47 -57.28 7.81
CA THR A 360 -21.29 -57.36 6.92
C THR A 360 -19.96 -57.23 7.69
N GLY A 361 -19.97 -56.76 8.92
CA GLY A 361 -18.77 -56.51 9.72
C GLY A 361 -18.06 -55.19 9.35
N ASP A 362 -18.75 -54.27 8.71
CA ASP A 362 -18.27 -52.95 8.37
C ASP A 362 -18.35 -51.95 9.56
N VAL A 363 -18.08 -50.65 9.29
CA VAL A 363 -18.10 -49.60 10.34
C VAL A 363 -19.53 -49.41 10.88
N VAL A 364 -19.69 -49.63 12.19
CA VAL A 364 -20.97 -49.46 12.88
C VAL A 364 -20.95 -48.20 13.76
N ILE A 365 -21.93 -47.32 13.55
CA ILE A 365 -22.04 -46.07 14.26
C ILE A 365 -23.43 -45.99 14.91
N SER A 366 -23.48 -45.82 16.23
CA SER A 366 -24.71 -45.57 16.95
C SER A 366 -25.05 -44.09 16.88
N CYS A 367 -26.27 -43.72 16.57
CA CYS A 367 -26.72 -42.33 16.57
C CYS A 367 -27.96 -42.08 17.39
N GLY A 368 -28.04 -40.88 17.97
CA GLY A 368 -29.23 -40.39 18.67
C GLY A 368 -29.53 -38.98 18.27
N PHE A 369 -30.81 -38.69 18.01
CA PHE A 369 -31.31 -37.44 17.48
C PHE A 369 -32.20 -36.70 18.47
N SER A 370 -32.11 -35.37 18.55
CA SER A 370 -33.05 -34.54 19.32
C SER A 370 -33.25 -33.19 18.68
N GLU A 371 -34.49 -32.81 18.51
CA GLU A 371 -34.90 -31.47 18.04
C GLU A 371 -34.85 -30.44 19.17
N PHE A 372 -34.62 -29.21 18.80
CA PHE A 372 -34.88 -28.06 19.67
C PHE A 372 -36.39 -27.87 19.86
N ILE A 373 -36.87 -27.79 21.08
CA ILE A 373 -38.27 -27.56 21.43
C ILE A 373 -38.38 -26.14 22.00
N PRO A 374 -38.94 -25.18 21.21
CA PRO A 374 -39.15 -23.81 21.68
C PRO A 374 -39.92 -23.79 23.02
N ASN A 375 -39.57 -22.87 23.91
CA ASN A 375 -40.13 -22.72 25.27
C ASN A 375 -39.79 -23.83 26.28
N GLN A 376 -39.21 -24.98 25.88
CA GLN A 376 -38.76 -26.02 26.80
C GLN A 376 -37.24 -26.01 26.94
N ASP A 377 -36.53 -25.87 25.81
CA ASP A 377 -35.06 -25.91 25.77
C ASP A 377 -34.50 -24.52 25.98
N LYS A 378 -33.84 -24.32 27.13
CA LYS A 378 -33.17 -23.07 27.48
C LYS A 378 -31.69 -23.10 27.17
N SER A 379 -31.13 -24.26 26.83
CA SER A 379 -29.73 -24.46 26.49
C SER A 379 -29.54 -25.63 25.53
N LEU A 380 -28.49 -25.58 24.73
CA LEU A 380 -28.09 -26.65 23.81
C LEU A 380 -27.75 -27.94 24.57
N LEU A 381 -27.27 -27.84 25.80
CA LEU A 381 -26.95 -28.99 26.66
C LEU A 381 -28.13 -29.93 26.86
N ARG A 382 -29.35 -29.42 27.08
CA ARG A 382 -30.53 -30.28 27.26
C ARG A 382 -30.88 -31.06 26.00
N ILE A 383 -30.71 -30.44 24.82
CA ILE A 383 -30.94 -31.13 23.55
C ILE A 383 -29.91 -32.20 23.32
N PHE A 384 -28.65 -31.90 23.66
CA PHE A 384 -27.54 -32.87 23.61
C PHE A 384 -27.79 -34.07 24.51
N GLU A 385 -28.17 -33.85 25.78
CA GLU A 385 -28.45 -34.93 26.73
C GLU A 385 -29.56 -35.88 26.25
N ARG A 386 -30.60 -35.33 25.59
CA ARG A 386 -31.67 -36.16 25.00
C ARG A 386 -31.19 -36.96 23.79
N ALA A 387 -30.33 -36.33 22.95
CA ALA A 387 -29.74 -37.03 21.83
C ALA A 387 -28.80 -38.12 22.29
N ASP A 388 -27.93 -37.85 23.26
CA ASP A 388 -26.98 -38.79 23.84
C ASP A 388 -27.71 -40.04 24.46
N LYS A 389 -28.76 -39.81 25.22
CA LYS A 389 -29.58 -40.93 25.77
C LYS A 389 -30.12 -41.81 24.63
N ARG A 390 -30.65 -41.27 23.57
CA ARG A 390 -31.15 -42.01 22.40
C ARG A 390 -30.04 -42.75 21.66
N MET A 391 -28.85 -42.16 21.56
CA MET A 391 -27.68 -42.79 20.99
C MET A 391 -27.24 -43.99 21.80
N TYR A 392 -27.25 -43.91 23.15
CA TYR A 392 -26.91 -45.00 24.02
C TYR A 392 -27.93 -46.18 23.94
N GLU A 393 -29.25 -45.86 23.85
CA GLU A 393 -30.29 -46.87 23.61
C GLU A 393 -30.05 -47.59 22.27
N ARG A 394 -29.74 -46.84 21.23
CA ARG A 394 -29.42 -47.41 19.90
C ARG A 394 -28.16 -48.27 19.93
N LYS A 395 -27.13 -47.89 20.70
CA LYS A 395 -25.91 -48.67 20.89
C LYS A 395 -26.19 -50.05 21.48
N LYS A 396 -27.12 -50.12 22.42
CA LYS A 396 -27.53 -51.41 23.00
C LYS A 396 -28.22 -52.30 21.96
N LEU A 397 -29.18 -51.76 21.22
CA LEU A 397 -29.88 -52.50 20.16
C LEU A 397 -28.92 -53.05 19.09
N LEU A 398 -27.97 -52.26 18.64
CA LEU A 398 -27.02 -52.72 17.61
C LEU A 398 -26.08 -53.83 18.16
N LYS A 399 -25.74 -53.81 19.47
CA LYS A 399 -24.96 -54.86 20.11
C LYS A 399 -25.79 -56.16 20.23
N GLU A 400 -27.05 -56.06 20.58
CA GLU A 400 -27.96 -57.23 20.66
C GLU A 400 -28.14 -57.88 19.27
N LEU A 401 -28.35 -57.10 18.21
CA LEU A 401 -28.40 -57.61 16.85
C LEU A 401 -27.13 -58.37 16.46
N LYS A 402 -25.96 -57.83 16.81
CA LYS A 402 -24.66 -58.47 16.54
C LYS A 402 -24.54 -59.84 17.23
N HIS A 403 -25.06 -59.97 18.45
CA HIS A 403 -25.02 -61.23 19.20
C HIS A 403 -26.01 -62.26 18.63
N GLN A 404 -27.18 -61.85 18.15
CA GLN A 404 -28.15 -62.73 17.49
C GLN A 404 -27.62 -63.29 16.16
N ASP A 405 -27.04 -62.45 15.32
CA ASP A 405 -26.41 -62.90 14.05
C ASP A 405 -25.25 -63.89 14.31
N ALA A 406 -24.41 -63.62 15.29
CA ALA A 406 -23.32 -64.54 15.67
C ALA A 406 -23.81 -65.89 16.19
N SER A 407 -24.99 -65.94 16.77
CA SER A 407 -25.60 -67.17 17.27
C SER A 407 -26.29 -67.97 16.14
N SER A 408 -26.82 -67.30 15.14
CA SER A 408 -27.46 -67.91 13.96
C SER A 408 -26.48 -68.56 12.96
N ILE A 409 -25.24 -68.09 12.95
CA ILE A 409 -24.12 -68.64 12.08
C ILE A 409 -23.48 -69.89 12.72
N LYS A 410 -23.71 -70.12 14.04
CA LYS A 410 -23.17 -71.26 14.75
C LYS A 410 -24.10 -72.50 14.82
N GLN A 411 -25.34 -72.36 14.30
CA GLN A 411 -26.26 -73.47 14.08
C GLN A 411 -26.21 -73.88 12.60
#